data_4b7892db903648c261a6b75c8ef77b96
#
_entry.id   4b7892db903648c261a6b75c8ef77b96
#
_cell.length_a   1.000
_cell.length_b   1.000
_cell.length_c   1.000
_cell.angle_alpha   90.00
_cell.angle_beta   90.00
_cell.angle_gamma   90.00
#
_symmetry.space_group_name_H-M   'P 1'
#
loop_
_entity.id
_entity.type
_entity.pdbx_description
1 polymer ?
#
loop_
_entity_poly.entity_id
_entity_poly.type
_entity_poly.pdbx_seq_one_letter_code
_entity_poly.pdbx_strand_id
1 'polypeptide(L)'
;MNKKTKVNAAILIIGNEILSGRTQDTNTSTLAIWLNSIGVKVEEVRVIPDIEQTIIDTLNFFRSTYNYVFTTGGIGPTHDDITAQSVSKTFGIKYEIHKEAFKILESYYKPGEFNEGRQKMSWMPENANLIYNPTSGAPGFSVENVFCLPGVPSILKSMLGGLTNSIVGGKPIKSHTISLRT
;
A
#
# COMPACT_ATOMS: atom_id res chain seq x y z
N MET A 1 27.46 -4.00 22.91
CA MET A 1 27.11 -3.02 21.85
C MET A 1 25.80 -3.45 21.21
N ASN A 2 24.69 -2.78 21.52
CA ASN A 2 23.40 -3.06 20.90
C ASN A 2 23.48 -2.72 19.39
N LYS A 3 23.52 -3.73 18.53
CA LYS A 3 23.27 -3.56 17.10
C LYS A 3 21.83 -3.05 16.97
N LYS A 4 21.67 -1.74 16.76
CA LYS A 4 20.39 -1.15 16.41
C LYS A 4 19.93 -1.83 15.13
N THR A 5 18.91 -2.66 15.21
CA THR A 5 18.28 -3.29 14.06
C THR A 5 17.81 -2.18 13.13
N LYS A 6 18.39 -2.12 11.93
CA LYS A 6 17.90 -1.22 10.88
C LYS A 6 16.56 -1.77 10.44
N VAL A 7 15.51 -0.97 10.59
CA VAL A 7 14.18 -1.30 10.07
C VAL A 7 14.14 -0.93 8.59
N ASN A 8 13.72 -1.86 7.75
CA ASN A 8 13.69 -1.70 6.32
C ASN A 8 12.32 -1.98 5.71
N ALA A 9 12.09 -1.47 4.52
CA ALA A 9 10.88 -1.68 3.75
C ALA A 9 11.17 -1.87 2.27
N ALA A 10 10.22 -2.52 1.59
CA ALA A 10 10.12 -2.53 0.14
C ALA A 10 8.82 -1.86 -0.30
N ILE A 11 8.84 -1.27 -1.50
CA ILE A 11 7.67 -0.67 -2.16
C ILE A 11 7.38 -1.46 -3.43
N LEU A 12 6.11 -1.84 -3.59
CA LEU A 12 5.61 -2.55 -4.76
C LEU A 12 4.56 -1.69 -5.46
N ILE A 13 4.88 -1.23 -6.65
CA ILE A 13 3.96 -0.50 -7.51
C ILE A 13 3.28 -1.49 -8.44
N ILE A 14 1.96 -1.56 -8.39
CA ILE A 14 1.16 -2.47 -9.21
C ILE A 14 0.35 -1.61 -10.17
N GLY A 15 0.60 -1.73 -11.47
CA GLY A 15 -0.13 -0.96 -12.47
C GLY A 15 0.53 -0.98 -13.85
N ASN A 16 -0.23 -1.45 -14.83
CA ASN A 16 0.15 -1.44 -16.24
C ASN A 16 0.31 -0.02 -16.80
N GLU A 17 -0.37 0.98 -16.22
CA GLU A 17 -0.26 2.39 -16.60
C GLU A 17 1.11 2.99 -16.27
N ILE A 18 1.75 2.51 -15.22
CA ILE A 18 3.11 2.92 -14.85
C ILE A 18 4.12 2.28 -15.82
N LEU A 19 4.00 0.97 -16.06
CA LEU A 19 4.88 0.24 -16.98
C LEU A 19 4.79 0.74 -18.42
N SER A 20 3.61 1.19 -18.85
CA SER A 20 3.40 1.74 -20.19
C SER A 20 3.82 3.21 -20.33
N GLY A 21 4.22 3.86 -19.23
CA GLY A 21 4.57 5.29 -19.22
C GLY A 21 3.38 6.24 -19.34
N ARG A 22 2.13 5.75 -19.30
CA ARG A 22 0.94 6.60 -19.33
C ARG A 22 0.79 7.44 -18.06
N THR A 23 1.27 6.92 -16.94
CA THR A 23 1.25 7.59 -15.64
C THR A 23 2.64 7.56 -15.04
N GLN A 24 3.09 8.72 -14.55
CA GLN A 24 4.35 8.82 -13.83
C GLN A 24 4.14 8.40 -12.37
N ASP A 25 4.99 7.51 -11.86
CA ASP A 25 4.98 7.15 -10.43
C ASP A 25 5.54 8.32 -9.59
N THR A 26 4.71 8.79 -8.67
CA THR A 26 5.08 9.75 -7.62
C THR A 26 4.91 9.16 -6.22
N ASN A 27 4.30 7.98 -6.12
CA ASN A 27 4.03 7.30 -4.85
C ASN A 27 5.31 6.80 -4.20
N THR A 28 6.26 6.32 -4.99
CA THR A 28 7.58 5.89 -4.50
C THR A 28 8.28 6.99 -3.71
N SER A 29 8.38 8.19 -4.26
CA SER A 29 9.05 9.30 -3.57
C SER A 29 8.30 9.71 -2.31
N THR A 30 6.97 9.77 -2.37
CA THR A 30 6.11 10.11 -1.23
C THR A 30 6.29 9.11 -0.07
N LEU A 31 6.23 7.81 -0.37
CA LEU A 31 6.43 6.75 0.62
C LEU A 31 7.85 6.74 1.17
N ALA A 32 8.87 6.87 0.31
CA ALA A 32 10.26 6.83 0.74
C ALA A 32 10.60 8.00 1.68
N ILE A 33 10.14 9.21 1.38
CA ILE A 33 10.33 10.38 2.24
C ILE A 33 9.66 10.16 3.60
N TRP A 34 8.40 9.72 3.60
CA TRP A 34 7.65 9.48 4.82
C TRP A 34 8.29 8.36 5.66
N LEU A 35 8.64 7.21 5.08
CA LEU A 35 9.28 6.09 5.75
C LEU A 35 10.63 6.48 6.36
N ASN A 36 11.45 7.21 5.63
CA ASN A 36 12.72 7.72 6.14
C ASN A 36 12.52 8.67 7.34
N SER A 37 11.45 9.48 7.33
CA SER A 37 11.16 10.40 8.44
C SER A 37 10.82 9.69 9.75
N ILE A 38 10.29 8.47 9.67
CA ILE A 38 9.99 7.61 10.83
C ILE A 38 11.07 6.53 11.08
N GLY A 39 12.20 6.62 10.37
CA GLY A 39 13.36 5.74 10.59
C GLY A 39 13.26 4.36 9.95
N VAL A 40 12.43 4.21 8.90
CA VAL A 40 12.34 3.01 8.07
C VAL A 40 13.05 3.28 6.74
N LYS A 41 14.05 2.46 6.41
CA LYS A 41 14.81 2.60 5.16
C LYS A 41 14.14 1.82 4.04
N VAL A 42 13.80 2.48 2.95
CA VAL A 42 13.40 1.78 1.72
C VAL A 42 14.64 1.18 1.06
N GLU A 43 14.65 -0.13 0.86
CA GLU A 43 15.79 -0.86 0.27
C GLU A 43 15.49 -1.36 -1.14
N GLU A 44 14.22 -1.60 -1.47
CA GLU A 44 13.83 -2.05 -2.80
C GLU A 44 12.52 -1.40 -3.24
N VAL A 45 12.43 -1.11 -4.54
CA VAL A 45 11.20 -0.68 -5.22
C VAL A 45 11.04 -1.52 -6.48
N ARG A 46 9.87 -2.13 -6.67
CA ARG A 46 9.51 -2.81 -7.92
C ARG A 46 8.25 -2.23 -8.50
N VAL A 47 8.22 -2.17 -9.82
CA VAL A 47 7.01 -1.91 -10.60
C VAL A 47 6.66 -3.19 -11.34
N ILE A 48 5.43 -3.67 -11.16
CA ILE A 48 4.96 -4.92 -11.75
C ILE A 48 3.60 -4.73 -12.44
N PRO A 49 3.28 -5.60 -13.43
CA PRO A 49 1.96 -5.58 -14.06
C PRO A 49 0.86 -6.08 -13.11
N ASP A 50 -0.40 -5.77 -13.48
CA ASP A 50 -1.60 -6.30 -12.85
C ASP A 50 -1.81 -7.78 -13.24
N ILE A 51 -0.89 -8.65 -12.84
CA ILE A 51 -0.89 -10.10 -13.07
C ILE A 51 -0.82 -10.80 -11.72
N GLU A 52 -1.85 -11.58 -11.39
CA GLU A 52 -2.02 -12.22 -10.08
C GLU A 52 -0.77 -13.00 -9.64
N GLN A 53 -0.24 -13.88 -10.48
CA GLN A 53 0.91 -14.69 -10.12
C GLN A 53 2.16 -13.84 -9.85
N THR A 54 2.37 -12.78 -10.64
CA THR A 54 3.49 -11.85 -10.44
C THR A 54 3.36 -11.11 -9.10
N ILE A 55 2.14 -10.71 -8.73
CA ILE A 55 1.86 -10.08 -7.43
C ILE A 55 2.16 -11.05 -6.30
N ILE A 56 1.65 -12.29 -6.37
CA ILE A 56 1.84 -13.32 -5.35
C ILE A 56 3.33 -13.63 -5.13
N ASP A 57 4.07 -13.87 -6.21
CA ASP A 57 5.49 -14.24 -6.14
C ASP A 57 6.32 -13.09 -5.55
N THR A 58 6.05 -11.86 -5.99
CA THR A 58 6.75 -10.68 -5.47
C THR A 58 6.43 -10.43 -4.00
N LEU A 59 5.17 -10.55 -3.60
CA LEU A 59 4.76 -10.37 -2.21
C LEU A 59 5.36 -11.46 -1.30
N ASN A 60 5.39 -12.72 -1.74
CA ASN A 60 6.03 -13.80 -0.97
C ASN A 60 7.52 -13.53 -0.72
N PHE A 61 8.22 -13.04 -1.72
CA PHE A 61 9.61 -12.64 -1.57
C PHE A 61 9.75 -11.42 -0.64
N PHE A 62 8.98 -10.36 -0.87
CA PHE A 62 9.10 -9.12 -0.12
C PHE A 62 8.74 -9.29 1.36
N ARG A 63 7.61 -9.94 1.68
CA ARG A 63 7.14 -10.11 3.07
C ARG A 63 8.09 -10.96 3.93
N SER A 64 8.86 -11.85 3.31
CA SER A 64 9.86 -12.68 4.01
C SER A 64 11.22 -11.98 4.14
N THR A 65 11.50 -10.97 3.30
CA THR A 65 12.82 -10.31 3.21
C THR A 65 12.85 -8.99 3.99
N TYR A 66 11.76 -8.22 3.96
CA TYR A 66 11.69 -6.87 4.54
C TYR A 66 10.80 -6.82 5.77
N ASN A 67 11.10 -5.89 6.69
CA ASN A 67 10.26 -5.68 7.87
C ASN A 67 8.86 -5.18 7.48
N TYR A 68 8.77 -4.35 6.45
CA TYR A 68 7.51 -3.81 5.94
C TYR A 68 7.47 -3.84 4.42
N VAL A 69 6.29 -4.08 3.88
CA VAL A 69 6.00 -4.03 2.44
C VAL A 69 4.85 -3.06 2.21
N PHE A 70 5.02 -2.10 1.32
CA PHE A 70 3.97 -1.17 0.93
C PHE A 70 3.61 -1.42 -0.52
N THR A 71 2.35 -1.74 -0.81
CA THR A 71 1.87 -1.80 -2.19
C THR A 71 1.08 -0.56 -2.53
N THR A 72 1.15 -0.11 -3.78
CA THR A 72 0.28 0.95 -4.30
C THR A 72 -0.35 0.49 -5.61
N GLY A 73 -1.65 0.75 -5.77
CA GLY A 73 -2.42 0.35 -6.94
C GLY A 73 -3.19 -0.96 -6.77
N GLY A 74 -4.13 -1.20 -7.67
CA GLY A 74 -4.91 -2.43 -7.78
C GLY A 74 -5.91 -2.71 -6.65
N ILE A 75 -6.34 -1.69 -5.89
CA ILE A 75 -7.38 -1.80 -4.85
C ILE A 75 -8.62 -0.95 -5.13
N GLY A 76 -8.79 -0.50 -6.37
CA GLY A 76 -9.93 0.31 -6.81
C GLY A 76 -11.16 -0.51 -7.20
N PRO A 77 -12.14 0.14 -7.86
CA PRO A 77 -13.44 -0.45 -8.18
C PRO A 77 -13.48 -1.23 -9.50
N THR A 78 -12.40 -1.26 -10.27
CA THR A 78 -12.39 -1.85 -11.61
C THR A 78 -12.06 -3.34 -11.60
N HIS A 79 -12.25 -4.03 -12.73
CA HIS A 79 -12.06 -5.48 -12.82
C HIS A 79 -10.59 -5.89 -12.76
N ASP A 80 -9.69 -5.02 -13.14
CA ASP A 80 -8.25 -5.17 -13.10
C ASP A 80 -7.61 -4.81 -11.75
N ASP A 81 -8.40 -4.26 -10.82
CA ASP A 81 -7.98 -4.08 -9.43
C ASP A 81 -7.97 -5.43 -8.68
N ILE A 82 -6.87 -6.17 -8.77
CA ILE A 82 -6.74 -7.55 -8.25
C ILE A 82 -5.81 -7.68 -7.05
N THR A 83 -5.27 -6.57 -6.54
CA THR A 83 -4.28 -6.60 -5.45
C THR A 83 -4.84 -7.26 -4.18
N ALA A 84 -6.06 -6.91 -3.75
CA ALA A 84 -6.64 -7.47 -2.53
C ALA A 84 -6.83 -8.99 -2.61
N GLN A 85 -7.33 -9.49 -3.75
CA GLN A 85 -7.46 -10.91 -4.00
C GLN A 85 -6.11 -11.63 -4.03
N SER A 86 -5.11 -11.02 -4.67
CA SER A 86 -3.75 -11.57 -4.74
C SER A 86 -3.09 -11.63 -3.37
N VAL A 87 -3.30 -10.63 -2.51
CA VAL A 87 -2.84 -10.65 -1.12
C VAL A 87 -3.50 -11.80 -0.35
N SER A 88 -4.82 -11.99 -0.48
CA SER A 88 -5.50 -13.12 0.16
C SER A 88 -4.87 -14.46 -0.22
N LYS A 89 -4.57 -14.66 -1.50
CA LYS A 89 -3.89 -15.89 -2.00
C LYS A 89 -2.47 -16.00 -1.49
N THR A 90 -1.72 -14.89 -1.41
CA THR A 90 -0.36 -14.86 -0.88
C THR A 90 -0.29 -15.37 0.56
N PHE A 91 -1.30 -15.03 1.38
CA PHE A 91 -1.37 -15.43 2.77
C PHE A 91 -2.16 -16.73 2.99
N GLY A 92 -2.80 -17.29 1.96
CA GLY A 92 -3.63 -18.49 2.08
C GLY A 92 -4.88 -18.28 2.93
N ILE A 93 -5.43 -17.07 2.92
CA ILE A 93 -6.63 -16.66 3.69
C ILE A 93 -7.79 -16.31 2.75
N LYS A 94 -9.01 -16.27 3.28
CA LYS A 94 -10.19 -15.98 2.47
C LYS A 94 -10.16 -14.55 1.94
N TYR A 95 -10.75 -14.38 0.76
CA TYR A 95 -11.08 -13.09 0.18
C TYR A 95 -12.58 -12.89 0.33
N GLU A 96 -12.99 -11.91 1.15
CA GLU A 96 -14.39 -11.73 1.55
C GLU A 96 -14.73 -10.26 1.82
N ILE A 97 -16.02 -9.97 1.99
CA ILE A 97 -16.48 -8.63 2.34
C ILE A 97 -16.02 -8.28 3.77
N HIS A 98 -15.23 -7.23 3.89
CA HIS A 98 -14.89 -6.63 5.17
C HIS A 98 -16.07 -5.76 5.65
N LYS A 99 -16.76 -6.18 6.69
CA LYS A 99 -18.03 -5.58 7.16
C LYS A 99 -17.92 -4.08 7.45
N GLU A 100 -16.83 -3.65 8.07
CA GLU A 100 -16.61 -2.23 8.39
C GLU A 100 -16.31 -1.42 7.11
N ALA A 101 -15.46 -1.92 6.21
CA ALA A 101 -15.19 -1.26 4.94
C ALA A 101 -16.45 -1.10 4.10
N PHE A 102 -17.31 -2.13 4.08
CA PHE A 102 -18.61 -2.06 3.39
C PHE A 102 -19.49 -0.93 3.95
N LYS A 103 -19.64 -0.84 5.29
CA LYS A 103 -20.42 0.23 5.94
C LYS A 103 -19.86 1.61 5.67
N ILE A 104 -18.53 1.78 5.68
CA ILE A 104 -17.89 3.04 5.37
C ILE A 104 -18.22 3.47 3.94
N LEU A 105 -18.07 2.57 2.97
CA LEU A 105 -18.36 2.84 1.57
C LEU A 105 -19.84 3.11 1.34
N GLU A 106 -20.72 2.31 1.91
CA GLU A 106 -22.18 2.49 1.81
C GLU A 106 -22.59 3.87 2.34
N SER A 107 -22.01 4.32 3.46
CA SER A 107 -22.33 5.63 4.04
C SER A 107 -21.70 6.80 3.26
N TYR A 108 -20.63 6.55 2.52
CA TYR A 108 -19.94 7.57 1.73
C TYR A 108 -20.67 7.91 0.43
N TYR A 109 -21.22 6.90 -0.24
CA TYR A 109 -21.91 7.09 -1.51
C TYR A 109 -23.38 7.45 -1.32
N LYS A 110 -23.92 8.24 -2.25
CA LYS A 110 -25.36 8.55 -2.27
C LYS A 110 -26.18 7.32 -2.59
N PRO A 111 -27.47 7.29 -2.19
CA PRO A 111 -28.39 6.22 -2.57
C PRO A 111 -28.38 5.95 -4.09
N GLY A 112 -28.17 4.70 -4.49
CA GLY A 112 -28.07 4.27 -5.89
C GLY A 112 -26.67 4.41 -6.51
N GLU A 113 -25.73 5.05 -5.87
CA GLU A 113 -24.36 5.18 -6.37
C GLU A 113 -23.41 4.07 -5.88
N PHE A 114 -23.77 3.35 -4.84
CA PHE A 114 -23.01 2.25 -4.27
C PHE A 114 -23.23 0.96 -5.07
N ASN A 115 -22.74 0.96 -6.31
CA ASN A 115 -22.85 -0.15 -7.25
C ASN A 115 -21.84 -1.28 -6.96
N GLU A 116 -21.93 -2.40 -7.69
CA GLU A 116 -21.08 -3.59 -7.52
C GLU A 116 -19.57 -3.27 -7.58
N GLY A 117 -19.14 -2.42 -8.53
CA GLY A 117 -17.75 -2.01 -8.64
C GLY A 117 -17.26 -1.30 -7.37
N ARG A 118 -18.09 -0.40 -6.80
CA ARG A 118 -17.76 0.29 -5.55
C ARG A 118 -17.80 -0.64 -4.33
N GLN A 119 -18.74 -1.61 -4.33
CA GLN A 119 -18.81 -2.66 -3.31
C GLN A 119 -17.56 -3.55 -3.32
N LYS A 120 -16.97 -3.79 -4.50
CA LYS A 120 -15.73 -4.56 -4.63
C LYS A 120 -14.60 -4.00 -3.77
N MET A 121 -14.52 -2.68 -3.56
CA MET A 121 -13.51 -2.06 -2.70
C MET A 121 -13.64 -2.44 -1.22
N SER A 122 -14.74 -3.09 -0.82
CA SER A 122 -14.90 -3.69 0.52
C SER A 122 -14.44 -5.14 0.61
N TRP A 123 -14.14 -5.77 -0.52
CA TRP A 123 -13.61 -7.14 -0.54
C TRP A 123 -12.11 -7.12 -0.21
N MET A 124 -11.76 -7.79 0.85
CA MET A 124 -10.41 -7.77 1.42
C MET A 124 -10.02 -9.15 1.94
N PRO A 125 -8.73 -9.37 2.23
CA PRO A 125 -8.31 -10.54 2.97
C PRO A 125 -9.02 -10.66 4.32
N GLU A 126 -9.37 -11.87 4.71
CA GLU A 126 -9.96 -12.18 6.01
C GLU A 126 -9.11 -11.58 7.14
N ASN A 127 -9.75 -10.91 8.09
CA ASN A 127 -9.11 -10.24 9.23
C ASN A 127 -8.08 -9.14 8.85
N ALA A 128 -8.18 -8.54 7.67
CA ALA A 128 -7.37 -7.39 7.32
C ALA A 128 -7.65 -6.21 8.27
N ASN A 129 -6.60 -5.47 8.64
CA ASN A 129 -6.76 -4.22 9.37
C ASN A 129 -6.99 -3.08 8.39
N LEU A 130 -7.99 -2.24 8.62
CA LEU A 130 -8.28 -1.12 7.76
C LEU A 130 -7.26 0.00 7.90
N ILE A 131 -6.91 0.61 6.77
CA ILE A 131 -6.18 1.87 6.69
C ILE A 131 -7.18 2.91 6.19
N TYR A 132 -7.60 3.79 7.10
CA TYR A 132 -8.66 4.76 6.80
C TYR A 132 -8.21 5.79 5.77
N ASN A 133 -9.14 6.11 4.87
CA ASN A 133 -8.95 7.12 3.84
C ASN A 133 -9.82 8.34 4.15
N PRO A 134 -9.22 9.44 4.60
CA PRO A 134 -9.98 10.64 4.96
C PRO A 134 -10.50 11.43 3.76
N THR A 135 -10.04 11.10 2.54
CA THR A 135 -10.33 11.89 1.33
C THR A 135 -11.50 11.32 0.53
N SER A 136 -11.54 10.01 0.29
CA SER A 136 -12.53 9.38 -0.61
C SER A 136 -13.30 8.22 0.02
N GLY A 137 -13.14 7.99 1.30
CA GLY A 137 -13.85 6.95 2.05
C GLY A 137 -13.40 5.51 1.77
N ALA A 138 -12.90 5.18 0.58
CA ALA A 138 -12.44 3.84 0.24
C ALA A 138 -11.14 3.49 1.00
N PRO A 139 -11.18 2.57 1.99
CA PRO A 139 -10.02 2.29 2.81
C PRO A 139 -8.99 1.44 2.06
N GLY A 140 -7.72 1.60 2.43
CA GLY A 140 -6.70 0.59 2.24
C GLY A 140 -6.77 -0.47 3.34
N PHE A 141 -5.83 -1.40 3.32
CA PHE A 141 -5.78 -2.45 4.34
C PHE A 141 -4.35 -2.95 4.58
N SER A 142 -4.16 -3.65 5.69
CA SER A 142 -2.92 -4.38 5.95
C SER A 142 -3.19 -5.79 6.44
N VAL A 143 -2.27 -6.70 6.08
CA VAL A 143 -2.18 -8.08 6.57
C VAL A 143 -0.75 -8.30 6.98
N GLU A 144 -0.52 -8.65 8.24
CA GLU A 144 0.82 -8.78 8.83
C GLU A 144 1.70 -7.54 8.51
N ASN A 145 2.80 -7.73 7.80
CA ASN A 145 3.73 -6.66 7.42
C ASN A 145 3.49 -6.07 6.02
N VAL A 146 2.40 -6.42 5.36
CA VAL A 146 2.03 -5.90 4.03
C VAL A 146 0.92 -4.86 4.16
N PHE A 147 1.17 -3.65 3.66
CA PHE A 147 0.28 -2.49 3.69
C PHE A 147 -0.13 -2.14 2.26
N CYS A 148 -1.43 -2.19 1.97
CA CYS A 148 -1.99 -1.96 0.64
C CYS A 148 -2.68 -0.60 0.57
N LEU A 149 -2.15 0.26 -0.29
CA LEU A 149 -2.57 1.65 -0.45
C LEU A 149 -3.06 1.89 -1.90
N PRO A 150 -3.95 2.88 -2.11
CA PRO A 150 -4.42 3.22 -3.44
C PRO A 150 -3.30 3.79 -4.32
N GLY A 151 -3.47 3.66 -5.66
CA GLY A 151 -2.54 4.22 -6.65
C GLY A 151 -2.62 5.74 -6.79
N VAL A 152 -3.74 6.37 -6.40
CA VAL A 152 -3.96 7.83 -6.53
C VAL A 152 -3.09 8.60 -5.53
N PRO A 153 -2.11 9.42 -5.99
CA PRO A 153 -1.09 10.00 -5.12
C PRO A 153 -1.64 10.90 -4.00
N SER A 154 -2.64 11.71 -4.29
CA SER A 154 -3.25 12.61 -3.29
C SER A 154 -3.94 11.83 -2.18
N ILE A 155 -4.59 10.72 -2.51
CA ILE A 155 -5.27 9.83 -1.57
C ILE A 155 -4.23 9.10 -0.71
N LEU A 156 -3.24 8.46 -1.34
CA LEU A 156 -2.15 7.79 -0.63
C LEU A 156 -1.51 8.73 0.39
N LYS A 157 -1.14 9.93 -0.02
CA LYS A 157 -0.52 10.93 0.86
C LYS A 157 -1.39 11.25 2.08
N SER A 158 -2.71 11.38 1.90
CA SER A 158 -3.65 11.67 2.99
C SER A 158 -3.76 10.53 4.02
N MET A 159 -3.47 9.30 3.62
CA MET A 159 -3.58 8.11 4.47
C MET A 159 -2.35 7.86 5.34
N LEU A 160 -1.18 8.39 4.97
CA LEU A 160 0.10 8.09 5.66
C LEU A 160 0.11 8.51 7.13
N GLY A 161 -0.56 9.62 7.47
CA GLY A 161 -0.66 10.09 8.86
C GLY A 161 -1.30 9.05 9.80
N GLY A 162 -2.30 8.32 9.32
CA GLY A 162 -2.97 7.25 10.07
C GLY A 162 -2.12 6.00 10.30
N LEU A 163 -1.04 5.82 9.53
CA LEU A 163 -0.16 4.64 9.63
C LEU A 163 0.98 4.80 10.63
N THR A 164 1.27 6.02 11.08
CA THR A 164 2.45 6.30 11.92
C THR A 164 2.51 5.44 13.19
N ASN A 165 1.36 5.15 13.79
CA ASN A 165 1.27 4.32 15.00
C ASN A 165 1.33 2.81 14.72
N SER A 166 1.15 2.39 13.48
CA SER A 166 1.17 0.98 13.07
C SER A 166 2.56 0.50 12.66
N ILE A 167 3.53 1.42 12.58
CA ILE A 167 4.87 1.14 12.10
C ILE A 167 5.89 1.46 13.17
N VAL A 168 6.64 0.45 13.58
CA VAL A 168 7.75 0.61 14.51
C VAL A 168 9.00 0.96 13.71
N GLY A 169 9.34 2.23 13.68
CA GLY A 169 10.53 2.74 13.01
C GLY A 169 11.80 2.68 13.87
N GLY A 170 12.91 2.91 13.22
CA GLY A 170 14.21 3.11 13.86
C GLY A 170 14.49 4.61 14.12
N LYS A 171 15.77 4.98 14.17
CA LYS A 171 16.13 6.41 14.16
C LYS A 171 16.01 6.98 12.75
N PRO A 172 15.41 8.18 12.60
CA PRO A 172 15.35 8.85 11.30
C PRO A 172 16.73 8.99 10.68
N ILE A 173 16.81 8.73 9.37
CA ILE A 173 18.06 8.89 8.62
C ILE A 173 18.19 10.39 8.30
N LYS A 174 19.25 11.01 8.81
CA LYS A 174 19.59 12.41 8.47
C LYS A 174 20.54 12.39 7.28
N SER A 175 20.17 13.03 6.19
CA SER A 175 21.04 13.29 5.05
C SER A 175 21.41 14.76 5.01
N HIS A 176 22.69 15.06 4.74
CA HIS A 176 23.17 16.42 4.48
C HIS A 176 23.78 16.45 3.07
N THR A 177 23.28 17.34 2.23
CA THR A 177 23.85 17.56 0.90
C THR A 177 24.78 18.78 0.96
N ILE A 178 26.03 18.60 0.57
CA ILE A 178 27.00 19.69 0.43
C ILE A 178 27.21 19.90 -1.08
N SER A 179 26.77 21.05 -1.60
CA SER A 179 27.06 21.46 -2.98
C SER A 179 28.43 22.15 -3.02
N LEU A 180 29.38 21.51 -3.67
CA LEU A 180 30.66 22.14 -4.00
C LEU A 180 30.49 22.87 -5.32
N ARG A 181 30.65 24.20 -5.31
CA ARG A 181 30.81 24.98 -6.56
C ARG A 181 32.24 24.81 -7.01
N THR A 182 32.47 24.17 -8.15
CA THR A 182 33.70 24.19 -8.92
C THR A 182 33.68 25.37 -9.86
#